data_c871b7a078a9570441c75dff0ce7ef5f
#
_entry.id   c871b7a078a9570441c75dff0ce7ef5f
#
_cell.length_a   1.000
_cell.length_b   1.000
_cell.length_c   1.000
_cell.angle_alpha   90.00
_cell.angle_beta   90.00
_cell.angle_gamma   90.00
#
_symmetry.space_group_name_H-M   'P 1'
#
loop_
_entity.id
_entity.type
_entity.pdbx_description
1 polymer ?
#
loop_
_entity_poly.entity_id
_entity_poly.type
_entity_poly.pdbx_seq_one_letter_code
_entity_poly.pdbx_strand_id
1 'polypeptide(L)'
;SFMYGAGSFFSIGERNSISYGYAFSDSKGNQNSTDTTADETNAIGHSFTLGHDFIVNELITTNISLGFSDTDAKIDAGNDYETYDASFGINFAFPWAYIAVTNGYSFNDYKKADSSVSTGRLRSDVANTFDIMVTKAIGDIFPAIDPNRSFFINLSYEKIQSEGNILNYDYITDSFSLSFSRSFNLN
;
A
#
# COMPACT_ATOMS: atom_id res chain seq x y z
N SER A 1 -9.25 -10.77 -15.01
CA SER A 1 -9.15 -10.73 -13.54
C SER A 1 -10.45 -10.22 -12.94
N PHE A 2 -10.76 -10.71 -11.78
CA PHE A 2 -11.95 -10.38 -11.02
C PHE A 2 -11.52 -10.10 -9.58
N MET A 3 -12.06 -9.02 -8.98
CA MET A 3 -11.78 -8.67 -7.59
C MET A 3 -13.09 -8.21 -6.95
N TYR A 4 -13.35 -8.67 -5.74
CA TYR A 4 -14.41 -8.12 -4.89
C TYR A 4 -13.92 -8.01 -3.45
N GLY A 5 -14.48 -7.07 -2.71
CA GLY A 5 -14.14 -6.88 -1.31
C GLY A 5 -15.29 -6.27 -0.55
N ALA A 6 -15.25 -6.41 0.75
CA ALA A 6 -16.16 -5.78 1.70
C ALA A 6 -15.37 -5.30 2.90
N GLY A 7 -15.79 -4.19 3.47
CA GLY A 7 -15.19 -3.64 4.68
C GLY A 7 -16.20 -2.81 5.45
N SER A 8 -15.85 -2.48 6.65
CA SER A 8 -16.62 -1.61 7.49
C SER A 8 -15.74 -0.74 8.37
N PHE A 9 -16.34 0.30 8.90
CA PHE A 9 -15.69 1.32 9.68
C PHE A 9 -16.57 1.64 10.87
N PHE A 10 -15.98 1.79 12.06
CA PHE A 10 -16.67 2.11 13.30
C PHE A 10 -15.96 3.26 14.00
N SER A 11 -16.72 4.29 14.37
CA SER A 11 -16.24 5.32 15.27
C SER A 11 -16.46 4.90 16.72
N ILE A 12 -15.42 4.99 17.54
CA ILE A 12 -15.47 4.73 18.98
C ILE A 12 -15.24 6.04 19.70
N GLY A 13 -16.32 6.71 20.07
CA GLY A 13 -16.28 8.08 20.57
C GLY A 13 -15.86 9.07 19.47
N GLU A 14 -15.33 10.22 19.91
CA GLU A 14 -15.00 11.34 19.01
C GLU A 14 -13.58 11.25 18.41
N ARG A 15 -12.73 10.38 18.96
CA ARG A 15 -11.28 10.38 18.65
C ARG A 15 -10.75 9.07 18.09
N ASN A 16 -11.53 8.02 18.07
CA ASN A 16 -11.08 6.71 17.63
C ASN A 16 -11.97 6.20 16.53
N SER A 17 -11.35 5.54 15.56
CA SER A 17 -12.06 4.74 14.59
C SER A 17 -11.33 3.44 14.30
N ILE A 18 -12.07 2.39 14.06
CA ILE A 18 -11.57 1.08 13.67
C ILE A 18 -12.15 0.74 12.32
N SER A 19 -11.31 0.30 11.42
CA SER A 19 -11.70 -0.22 10.11
C SER A 19 -11.26 -1.67 9.96
N TYR A 20 -12.04 -2.45 9.26
CA TYR A 20 -11.62 -3.77 8.80
C TYR A 20 -12.06 -3.99 7.36
N GLY A 21 -11.30 -4.79 6.64
CA GLY A 21 -11.58 -5.11 5.25
C GLY A 21 -11.22 -6.54 4.93
N TYR A 22 -11.92 -7.08 3.96
CA TYR A 22 -11.60 -8.34 3.31
C TYR A 22 -11.70 -8.13 1.81
N ALA A 23 -10.72 -8.63 1.06
CA ALA A 23 -10.82 -8.68 -0.38
C ALA A 23 -10.42 -10.06 -0.90
N PHE A 24 -11.05 -10.42 -2.01
CA PHE A 24 -10.75 -11.61 -2.79
C PHE A 24 -10.38 -11.20 -4.20
N SER A 25 -9.39 -11.85 -4.77
CA SER A 25 -8.99 -11.65 -6.16
C SER A 25 -8.85 -13.01 -6.87
N ASP A 26 -9.35 -13.07 -8.10
CA ASP A 26 -9.12 -14.18 -9.03
C ASP A 26 -8.54 -13.59 -10.31
N SER A 27 -7.25 -13.80 -10.54
CA SER A 27 -6.56 -13.36 -11.74
C SER A 27 -6.40 -14.55 -12.68
N LYS A 28 -6.87 -14.39 -13.92
CA LYS A 28 -6.70 -15.35 -14.99
C LYS A 28 -5.86 -14.73 -16.07
N GLY A 29 -4.75 -15.35 -16.41
CA GLY A 29 -3.96 -15.00 -17.59
C GLY A 29 -4.80 -15.14 -18.86
N ASN A 30 -4.46 -14.34 -19.87
CA ASN A 30 -5.17 -14.35 -21.14
C ASN A 30 -4.83 -15.68 -21.85
N GLN A 31 -5.75 -16.63 -21.85
CA GLN A 31 -5.60 -17.92 -22.52
C GLN A 31 -5.72 -17.74 -24.05
N ASN A 32 -4.71 -17.17 -24.67
CA ASN A 32 -4.50 -17.42 -26.09
C ASN A 32 -3.79 -18.77 -26.22
N SER A 33 -4.43 -19.70 -26.87
CA SER A 33 -4.18 -21.17 -26.93
C SER A 33 -2.79 -21.62 -27.38
N THR A 34 -1.80 -20.76 -27.47
CA THR A 34 -0.41 -21.03 -27.86
C THR A 34 0.63 -20.54 -26.86
N ASP A 35 0.24 -19.85 -25.79
CA ASP A 35 1.15 -19.26 -24.81
C ASP A 35 1.11 -20.05 -23.51
N THR A 36 2.15 -20.85 -23.26
CA THR A 36 2.31 -21.61 -22.01
C THR A 36 2.52 -20.71 -20.79
N THR A 37 2.87 -19.43 -20.99
CA THR A 37 3.06 -18.44 -19.93
C THR A 37 1.74 -17.88 -19.36
N ALA A 38 0.62 -18.06 -20.07
CA ALA A 38 -0.69 -17.58 -19.61
C ALA A 38 -1.19 -18.26 -18.32
N ASP A 39 -0.81 -19.53 -18.09
CA ASP A 39 -1.13 -20.25 -16.85
C ASP A 39 -0.27 -19.79 -15.66
N GLU A 40 0.90 -19.18 -15.90
CA GLU A 40 1.81 -18.68 -14.87
C GLU A 40 1.21 -17.50 -14.10
N THR A 41 0.32 -16.73 -14.72
CA THR A 41 -0.33 -15.55 -14.11
C THR A 41 -1.66 -15.86 -13.40
N ASN A 42 -2.09 -17.14 -13.39
CA ASN A 42 -3.31 -17.54 -12.68
C ASN A 42 -3.04 -17.60 -11.18
N ALA A 43 -3.70 -16.71 -10.42
CA ALA A 43 -3.58 -16.69 -8.97
C ALA A 43 -4.94 -16.37 -8.32
N ILE A 44 -5.15 -16.95 -7.14
CA ILE A 44 -6.26 -16.61 -6.25
C ILE A 44 -5.67 -15.95 -5.02
N GLY A 45 -6.24 -14.84 -4.62
CA GLY A 45 -5.76 -14.09 -3.47
C GLY A 45 -6.88 -13.76 -2.47
N HIS A 46 -6.53 -13.81 -1.21
CA HIS A 46 -7.34 -13.35 -0.09
C HIS A 46 -6.55 -12.32 0.70
N SER A 47 -7.19 -11.23 1.11
CA SER A 47 -6.56 -10.27 1.99
C SER A 47 -7.51 -9.80 3.09
N PHE A 48 -6.94 -9.59 4.27
CA PHE A 48 -7.61 -9.05 5.45
C PHE A 48 -6.83 -7.83 5.93
N THR A 49 -7.55 -6.78 6.27
CA THR A 49 -6.95 -5.56 6.84
C THR A 49 -7.68 -5.16 8.11
N LEU A 50 -6.92 -4.65 9.07
CA LEU A 50 -7.43 -4.04 10.30
C LEU A 50 -6.71 -2.72 10.50
N GLY A 51 -7.47 -1.63 10.61
CA GLY A 51 -6.95 -0.29 10.82
C GLY A 51 -7.50 0.33 12.10
N HIS A 52 -6.70 1.19 12.71
CA HIS A 52 -7.11 2.04 13.82
C HIS A 52 -6.56 3.44 13.61
N ASP A 53 -7.47 4.43 13.62
CA ASP A 53 -7.11 5.85 13.59
C ASP A 53 -7.40 6.48 14.95
N PHE A 54 -6.49 7.34 15.40
CA PHE A 54 -6.61 8.07 16.65
C PHE A 54 -6.33 9.56 16.45
N ILE A 55 -7.29 10.41 16.83
CA ILE A 55 -7.16 11.86 16.83
C ILE A 55 -6.50 12.30 18.13
N VAL A 56 -5.21 12.62 18.07
CA VAL A 56 -4.45 13.14 19.22
C VAL A 56 -4.95 14.52 19.61
N ASN A 57 -5.08 15.41 18.62
CA ASN A 57 -5.65 16.74 18.72
C ASN A 57 -6.10 17.25 17.34
N GLU A 58 -6.52 18.52 17.22
CA GLU A 58 -7.00 19.12 15.97
C GLU A 58 -5.97 19.14 14.82
N LEU A 59 -4.69 19.01 15.16
CA LEU A 59 -3.59 19.08 14.19
C LEU A 59 -2.95 17.73 13.91
N ILE A 60 -3.14 16.73 14.80
CA ILE A 60 -2.39 15.48 14.76
C ILE A 60 -3.34 14.30 14.82
N THR A 61 -3.23 13.43 13.84
CA THR A 61 -3.84 12.11 13.84
C THR A 61 -2.78 11.03 13.67
N THR A 62 -2.99 9.87 14.28
CA THR A 62 -2.14 8.69 14.10
C THR A 62 -2.97 7.54 13.55
N ASN A 63 -2.34 6.68 12.79
CA ASN A 63 -2.96 5.48 12.27
C ASN A 63 -2.05 4.28 12.43
N ILE A 64 -2.65 3.13 12.72
CA ILE A 64 -2.00 1.82 12.74
C ILE A 64 -2.80 0.93 11.79
N SER A 65 -2.11 0.17 10.96
CA SER A 65 -2.74 -0.83 10.09
C SER A 65 -2.01 -2.15 10.22
N LEU A 66 -2.78 -3.23 10.24
CA LEU A 66 -2.30 -4.60 10.16
C LEU A 66 -2.96 -5.26 8.94
N GLY A 67 -2.17 -6.00 8.18
CA GLY A 67 -2.61 -6.71 6.99
C GLY A 67 -2.16 -8.17 7.01
N PHE A 68 -2.96 -9.01 6.41
CA PHE A 68 -2.61 -10.35 6.03
C PHE A 68 -3.13 -10.59 4.63
N SER A 69 -2.31 -11.16 3.76
CA SER A 69 -2.77 -11.65 2.47
C SER A 69 -2.18 -13.01 2.16
N ASP A 70 -2.97 -13.81 1.49
CA ASP A 70 -2.61 -15.14 1.01
C ASP A 70 -2.88 -15.18 -0.49
N THR A 71 -1.84 -15.47 -1.27
CA THR A 71 -1.92 -15.61 -2.72
C THR A 71 -1.48 -17.01 -3.11
N ASP A 72 -2.38 -17.74 -3.73
CA ASP A 72 -2.11 -19.05 -4.30
C ASP A 72 -1.95 -18.94 -5.82
N ALA A 73 -0.72 -19.06 -6.30
CA ALA A 73 -0.43 -19.14 -7.74
C ALA A 73 -0.40 -20.57 -8.21
N LYS A 74 -1.04 -20.83 -9.35
CA LYS A 74 -1.17 -22.18 -9.87
C LYS A 74 0.18 -22.79 -10.30
N ILE A 75 1.04 -22.01 -10.92
CA ILE A 75 2.32 -22.45 -11.49
C ILE A 75 3.48 -21.58 -11.00
N ASP A 76 3.31 -20.26 -10.93
CA ASP A 76 4.37 -19.32 -10.62
C ASP A 76 4.71 -19.31 -9.12
N ALA A 77 5.86 -19.87 -8.78
CA ALA A 77 6.36 -19.87 -7.40
C ALA A 77 6.65 -18.46 -6.86
N GLY A 78 6.92 -17.49 -7.72
CA GLY A 78 7.14 -16.10 -7.34
C GLY A 78 5.87 -15.37 -6.90
N ASN A 79 4.69 -15.91 -7.24
CA ASN A 79 3.39 -15.33 -6.88
C ASN A 79 2.59 -16.22 -5.91
N ASP A 80 3.22 -17.21 -5.28
CA ASP A 80 2.61 -18.11 -4.31
C ASP A 80 3.19 -17.85 -2.93
N TYR A 81 2.59 -16.89 -2.20
CA TYR A 81 3.13 -16.42 -0.93
C TYR A 81 2.06 -15.88 0.02
N GLU A 82 2.39 -15.87 1.29
CA GLU A 82 1.67 -15.16 2.34
C GLU A 82 2.40 -13.86 2.68
N THR A 83 1.62 -12.80 2.95
CA THR A 83 2.16 -11.52 3.40
C THR A 83 1.54 -11.12 4.73
N TYR A 84 2.38 -10.66 5.63
CA TYR A 84 2.00 -10.04 6.89
C TYR A 84 2.51 -8.61 6.89
N ASP A 85 1.59 -7.64 7.01
CA ASP A 85 1.89 -6.22 6.97
C ASP A 85 1.58 -5.56 8.30
N ALA A 86 2.42 -4.61 8.69
CA ALA A 86 2.15 -3.71 9.78
C ALA A 86 2.62 -2.31 9.41
N SER A 87 1.81 -1.29 9.65
CA SER A 87 2.22 0.09 9.44
C SER A 87 1.78 1.01 10.55
N PHE A 88 2.53 2.08 10.73
CA PHE A 88 2.23 3.18 11.63
C PHE A 88 2.41 4.50 10.88
N GLY A 89 1.44 5.39 11.00
CA GLY A 89 1.48 6.71 10.39
C GLY A 89 1.14 7.82 11.36
N ILE A 90 1.68 9.02 11.09
CA ILE A 90 1.35 10.27 11.76
C ILE A 90 1.02 11.30 10.69
N ASN A 91 -0.10 11.97 10.86
CA ASN A 91 -0.56 13.03 9.98
C ASN A 91 -0.62 14.35 10.74
N PHE A 92 -0.09 15.39 10.13
CA PHE A 92 -0.09 16.76 10.66
C PHE A 92 -0.90 17.66 9.73
N ALA A 93 -1.99 18.22 10.24
CA ALA A 93 -2.87 19.15 9.52
C ALA A 93 -2.54 20.59 9.89
N PHE A 94 -1.38 21.10 9.48
CA PHE A 94 -1.02 22.49 9.73
C PHE A 94 -1.87 23.45 8.88
N PRO A 95 -2.08 24.71 9.32
CA PRO A 95 -2.81 25.70 8.51
C PRO A 95 -2.18 25.96 7.13
N TRP A 96 -0.88 25.70 7.00
CA TRP A 96 -0.10 25.98 5.79
C TRP A 96 0.21 24.75 4.92
N ALA A 97 0.12 23.52 5.45
CA ALA A 97 0.31 22.29 4.71
C ALA A 97 -0.22 21.08 5.49
N TYR A 98 -0.54 20.02 4.77
CA TYR A 98 -0.74 18.69 5.33
C TYR A 98 0.54 17.86 5.14
N ILE A 99 0.99 17.20 6.21
CA ILE A 99 2.18 16.33 6.17
C ILE A 99 1.78 14.96 6.71
N ALA A 100 2.06 13.92 5.95
CA ALA A 100 1.90 12.53 6.37
C ALA A 100 3.27 11.86 6.41
N VAL A 101 3.54 11.12 7.47
CA VAL A 101 4.73 10.28 7.63
C VAL A 101 4.26 8.89 7.97
N THR A 102 4.68 7.89 7.20
CA THR A 102 4.30 6.50 7.41
C THR A 102 5.55 5.61 7.40
N ASN A 103 5.57 4.63 8.29
CA ASN A 103 6.52 3.54 8.25
C ASN A 103 5.78 2.21 8.26
N GLY A 104 6.13 1.34 7.34
CA GLY A 104 5.53 0.02 7.16
C GLY A 104 6.57 -1.08 7.16
N TYR A 105 6.18 -2.25 7.63
CA TYR A 105 6.91 -3.50 7.52
C TYR A 105 6.03 -4.53 6.84
N SER A 106 6.61 -5.27 5.90
CA SER A 106 5.97 -6.37 5.21
C SER A 106 6.88 -7.59 5.29
N PHE A 107 6.31 -8.72 5.66
CA PHE A 107 6.97 -10.01 5.66
C PHE A 107 6.26 -10.91 4.65
N ASN A 108 7.02 -11.41 3.65
CA ASN A 108 6.53 -12.30 2.62
C ASN A 108 7.15 -13.69 2.81
N ASP A 109 6.31 -14.70 2.91
CA ASP A 109 6.74 -16.10 3.02
C ASP A 109 6.22 -16.92 1.81
N TYR A 110 7.15 -17.38 0.99
CA TYR A 110 6.85 -18.05 -0.27
C TYR A 110 6.61 -19.53 -0.03
N LYS A 111 5.53 -20.06 -0.58
CA LYS A 111 5.10 -21.44 -0.37
C LYS A 111 5.79 -22.45 -1.29
N LYS A 112 6.38 -21.96 -2.39
CA LYS A 112 7.06 -22.79 -3.39
C LYS A 112 8.48 -22.29 -3.63
N ALA A 113 9.42 -23.22 -3.82
CA ALA A 113 10.77 -22.86 -4.22
C ALA A 113 10.80 -22.45 -5.70
N ASP A 114 11.38 -21.29 -6.00
CA ASP A 114 11.63 -20.87 -7.37
C ASP A 114 12.86 -21.62 -7.90
N SER A 115 12.64 -22.57 -8.81
CA SER A 115 13.68 -23.41 -9.38
C SER A 115 14.70 -22.63 -10.24
N SER A 116 14.36 -21.44 -10.69
CA SER A 116 15.27 -20.56 -11.44
C SER A 116 16.32 -19.88 -10.55
N VAL A 117 16.03 -19.77 -9.24
CA VAL A 117 16.87 -19.08 -8.25
C VAL A 117 17.50 -20.05 -7.26
N SER A 118 16.72 -21.02 -6.74
CA SER A 118 17.20 -22.03 -5.80
C SER A 118 16.30 -23.27 -5.82
N THR A 119 16.88 -24.41 -6.09
CA THR A 119 16.13 -25.67 -6.26
C THR A 119 15.58 -26.28 -4.97
N GLY A 120 15.83 -25.71 -3.81
CA GLY A 120 15.39 -26.34 -2.55
C GLY A 120 15.18 -25.40 -1.39
N ARG A 121 15.30 -24.08 -1.59
CA ARG A 121 15.13 -23.09 -0.52
C ARG A 121 13.87 -22.26 -0.77
N LEU A 122 12.95 -22.26 0.18
CA LEU A 122 11.83 -21.34 0.17
C LEU A 122 12.34 -19.92 0.40
N ARG A 123 11.83 -18.98 -0.37
CA ARG A 123 12.13 -17.56 -0.22
C ARG A 123 11.31 -16.97 0.93
N SER A 124 11.92 -16.09 1.69
CA SER A 124 11.24 -15.19 2.62
C SER A 124 11.91 -13.83 2.57
N ASP A 125 11.11 -12.79 2.52
CA ASP A 125 11.59 -11.40 2.43
C ASP A 125 10.95 -10.56 3.52
N VAL A 126 11.73 -9.61 4.03
CA VAL A 126 11.24 -8.52 4.89
C VAL A 126 11.46 -7.21 4.16
N ALA A 127 10.43 -6.42 4.02
CA ALA A 127 10.53 -5.08 3.47
C ALA A 127 10.16 -4.04 4.53
N ASN A 128 10.94 -2.98 4.60
CA ASN A 128 10.62 -1.77 5.33
C ASN A 128 10.34 -0.65 4.33
N THR A 129 9.20 0.02 4.47
CA THR A 129 8.80 1.17 3.66
C THR A 129 8.69 2.40 4.56
N PHE A 130 9.34 3.46 4.16
CA PHE A 130 9.24 4.76 4.82
C PHE A 130 8.76 5.80 3.82
N ASP A 131 7.65 6.47 4.13
CA ASP A 131 7.01 7.47 3.28
C ASP A 131 6.89 8.80 4.00
N ILE A 132 7.14 9.88 3.26
CA ILE A 132 6.77 11.25 3.64
C ILE A 132 6.00 11.86 2.47
N MET A 133 4.83 12.42 2.77
CA MET A 133 4.02 13.18 1.82
C MET A 133 3.75 14.58 2.39
N VAL A 134 3.94 15.58 1.54
CA VAL A 134 3.57 16.97 1.84
C VAL A 134 2.56 17.44 0.80
N THR A 135 1.40 17.88 1.26
CA THR A 135 0.33 18.46 0.42
C THR A 135 0.12 19.91 0.74
N LYS A 136 0.11 20.76 -0.28
CA LYS A 136 -0.08 22.20 -0.16
C LYS A 136 -1.13 22.69 -1.16
N ALA A 137 -2.11 23.48 -0.69
CA ALA A 137 -3.03 24.14 -1.59
C ALA A 137 -2.32 25.30 -2.34
N ILE A 138 -2.50 25.37 -3.66
CA ILE A 138 -1.92 26.44 -4.50
C ILE A 138 -2.49 27.80 -4.10
N GLY A 139 -3.77 27.86 -3.72
CA GLY A 139 -4.42 29.07 -3.27
C GLY A 139 -3.79 29.71 -2.02
N ASP A 140 -3.06 28.93 -1.21
CA ASP A 140 -2.30 29.47 -0.06
C ASP A 140 -1.05 30.24 -0.49
N ILE A 141 -0.50 29.90 -1.68
CA ILE A 141 0.69 30.55 -2.24
C ILE A 141 0.27 31.65 -3.22
N PHE A 142 -0.75 31.38 -4.02
CA PHE A 142 -1.26 32.25 -5.09
C PHE A 142 -2.78 32.40 -5.00
N PRO A 143 -3.32 33.20 -4.04
CA PRO A 143 -4.78 33.35 -3.85
C PRO A 143 -5.52 33.89 -5.08
N ALA A 144 -4.85 34.65 -5.92
CA ALA A 144 -5.44 35.20 -7.16
C ALA A 144 -5.65 34.11 -8.25
N ILE A 145 -4.86 33.02 -8.22
CA ILE A 145 -4.95 31.93 -9.20
C ILE A 145 -5.97 30.87 -8.74
N ASP A 146 -6.00 30.59 -7.44
CA ASP A 146 -6.87 29.57 -6.85
C ASP A 146 -7.52 30.08 -5.55
N PRO A 147 -8.51 31.03 -5.67
CA PRO A 147 -9.17 31.60 -4.51
C PRO A 147 -9.98 30.58 -3.71
N ASN A 148 -10.38 29.47 -4.33
CA ASN A 148 -11.17 28.40 -3.69
C ASN A 148 -10.31 27.29 -3.09
N ARG A 149 -8.97 27.40 -3.18
CA ARG A 149 -8.02 26.36 -2.70
C ARG A 149 -8.35 24.99 -3.25
N SER A 150 -8.70 24.93 -4.52
CA SER A 150 -9.14 23.69 -5.21
C SER A 150 -8.00 22.92 -5.84
N PHE A 151 -6.84 23.53 -6.06
CA PHE A 151 -5.64 22.91 -6.61
C PHE A 151 -4.61 22.62 -5.52
N PHE A 152 -4.02 21.44 -5.57
CA PHE A 152 -3.03 20.99 -4.61
C PHE A 152 -1.76 20.54 -5.32
N ILE A 153 -0.63 20.83 -4.68
CA ILE A 153 0.69 20.28 -5.00
C ILE A 153 0.97 19.21 -3.97
N ASN A 154 1.32 18.01 -4.42
CA ASN A 154 1.74 16.90 -3.56
C ASN A 154 3.18 16.55 -3.90
N LEU A 155 4.03 16.57 -2.90
CA LEU A 155 5.41 16.10 -2.96
C LEU A 155 5.51 14.88 -2.07
N SER A 156 6.03 13.78 -2.58
CA SER A 156 6.29 12.59 -1.78
C SER A 156 7.70 12.06 -1.98
N TYR A 157 8.20 11.47 -0.91
CA TYR A 157 9.41 10.67 -0.89
C TYR A 157 9.07 9.31 -0.30
N GLU A 158 9.51 8.26 -0.98
CA GLU A 158 9.37 6.88 -0.50
C GLU A 158 10.76 6.22 -0.51
N LYS A 159 11.05 5.48 0.54
CA LYS A 159 12.20 4.59 0.61
C LYS A 159 11.73 3.19 0.95
N ILE A 160 12.11 2.22 0.12
CA ILE A 160 11.85 0.80 0.34
C ILE A 160 13.21 0.11 0.52
N GLN A 161 13.35 -0.64 1.59
CA GLN A 161 14.47 -1.53 1.82
C GLN A 161 13.93 -2.94 1.99
N SER A 162 14.34 -3.85 1.12
CA SER A 162 13.97 -5.26 1.17
C SER A 162 15.21 -6.11 1.42
N GLU A 163 15.08 -7.05 2.34
CA GLU A 163 16.09 -8.04 2.68
C GLU A 163 15.44 -9.43 2.61
N GLY A 164 16.06 -10.32 1.87
CA GLY A 164 15.57 -11.69 1.68
C GLY A 164 16.53 -12.71 2.24
N ASN A 165 16.04 -13.92 2.46
CA ASN A 165 16.89 -15.06 2.76
C ASN A 165 17.67 -15.56 1.51
N ILE A 166 17.40 -14.97 0.34
CA ILE A 166 18.11 -15.19 -0.93
C ILE A 166 18.63 -13.84 -1.42
N LEU A 167 19.93 -13.66 -1.46
CA LEU A 167 20.62 -12.38 -1.73
C LEU A 167 20.18 -11.65 -3.00
N ASN A 168 19.72 -12.36 -4.02
CA ASN A 168 19.28 -11.74 -5.29
C ASN A 168 18.01 -10.88 -5.16
N TYR A 169 17.34 -10.93 -4.01
CA TYR A 169 16.11 -10.17 -3.73
C TYR A 169 16.32 -9.02 -2.75
N ASP A 170 17.57 -8.79 -2.33
CA ASP A 170 17.90 -7.61 -1.53
C ASP A 170 17.93 -6.39 -2.44
N TYR A 171 17.21 -5.36 -2.07
CA TYR A 171 17.24 -4.08 -2.79
C TYR A 171 16.92 -2.89 -1.89
N ILE A 172 17.40 -1.73 -2.31
CA ILE A 172 16.98 -0.44 -1.75
C ILE A 172 16.51 0.42 -2.92
N THR A 173 15.34 1.01 -2.76
CA THR A 173 14.77 1.94 -3.74
C THR A 173 14.40 3.23 -3.05
N ASP A 174 14.80 4.34 -3.63
CA ASP A 174 14.38 5.69 -3.26
C ASP A 174 13.57 6.27 -4.41
N SER A 175 12.41 6.82 -4.12
CA SER A 175 11.56 7.47 -5.12
C SER A 175 11.08 8.84 -4.66
N PHE A 176 11.05 9.79 -5.58
CA PHE A 176 10.47 11.10 -5.39
C PHE A 176 9.36 11.32 -6.39
N SER A 177 8.23 11.84 -5.96
CA SER A 177 7.17 12.21 -6.86
C SER A 177 6.67 13.63 -6.59
N LEU A 178 6.29 14.31 -7.68
CA LEU A 178 5.58 15.58 -7.65
C LEU A 178 4.31 15.40 -8.46
N SER A 179 3.17 15.65 -7.84
CA SER A 179 1.89 15.56 -8.54
C SER A 179 1.01 16.77 -8.24
N PHE A 180 0.05 17.01 -9.14
CA PHE A 180 -0.94 18.06 -9.01
C PHE A 180 -2.32 17.42 -8.99
N SER A 181 -3.15 17.83 -8.06
CA SER A 181 -4.53 17.36 -7.97
C SER A 181 -5.50 18.52 -7.87
N ARG A 182 -6.75 18.29 -8.28
CA ARG A 182 -7.83 19.27 -8.18
C ARG A 182 -9.05 18.64 -7.51
N SER A 183 -9.60 19.34 -6.54
CA SER A 183 -10.88 19.01 -5.92
C SER A 183 -12.02 19.71 -6.66
N PHE A 184 -13.09 18.97 -6.96
CA PHE A 184 -14.32 19.49 -7.56
C PHE A 184 -15.46 19.27 -6.57
N ASN A 185 -16.13 20.36 -6.17
CA ASN A 185 -17.41 20.26 -5.47
C ASN A 185 -18.50 20.19 -6.54
N LEU A 186 -19.12 19.03 -6.71
CA LEU A 186 -20.36 18.90 -7.48
C LEU A 186 -21.49 19.29 -6.53
N ASN A 187 -22.01 20.53 -6.72
CA ASN A 187 -23.23 21.00 -6.06
C ASN A 187 -24.46 20.44 -6.79
#